data_e3785744910f885afaebb3c8b0e8273f
#
_entry.id   e3785744910f885afaebb3c8b0e8273f
#
_cell.length_a   1.000
_cell.length_b   1.000
_cell.length_c   1.000
_cell.angle_alpha   90.00
_cell.angle_beta   90.00
_cell.angle_gamma   90.00
#
_symmetry.space_group_name_H-M   'P 1'
#
loop_
_entity.id
_entity.type
_entity.pdbx_description
1 polymer ?
#
loop_
_entity_poly.entity_id
_entity_poly.type
_entity_poly.pdbx_seq_one_letter_code
_entity_poly.pdbx_strand_id
1 'polypeptide(L)'
;MRRFFLVLILFLLVAACEQKIPKDTETESALEVDTKNKTLTSSSDPAKGKTVYYANCTSCHNYNPKKPGSVGPDVYGSSKELLTNKILYGKYPENYQAKRTSGIMPLLPHLNQQISNIHAFLNLPLK
;
A
#
# COMPACT_ATOMS: atom_id res chain seq x y z
N MET A 1 27.41 50.03 -5.46
CA MET A 1 26.24 50.03 -6.37
C MET A 1 26.04 48.69 -7.13
N ARG A 2 27.10 48.05 -7.61
CA ARG A 2 26.97 46.75 -8.37
C ARG A 2 26.39 45.58 -7.57
N ARG A 3 26.59 45.53 -6.26
CA ARG A 3 26.08 44.42 -5.39
C ARG A 3 24.58 44.56 -5.08
N PHE A 4 24.03 45.76 -5.07
CA PHE A 4 22.60 46.01 -4.86
C PHE A 4 21.76 45.63 -6.09
N PHE A 5 22.33 45.77 -7.30
CA PHE A 5 21.65 45.39 -8.54
C PHE A 5 21.49 43.89 -8.68
N LEU A 6 22.47 43.10 -8.21
CA LEU A 6 22.40 41.62 -8.25
C LEU A 6 21.35 41.04 -7.30
N VAL A 7 21.16 41.66 -6.13
CA VAL A 7 20.13 41.24 -5.17
C VAL A 7 18.72 41.56 -5.67
N LEU A 8 18.56 42.71 -6.36
CA LEU A 8 17.27 43.10 -6.94
C LEU A 8 16.85 42.20 -8.10
N ILE A 9 17.79 41.73 -8.91
CA ILE A 9 17.52 40.79 -10.03
C ILE A 9 17.16 39.40 -9.48
N LEU A 10 17.77 38.96 -8.38
CA LEU A 10 17.47 37.67 -7.75
C LEU A 10 16.06 37.63 -7.14
N PHE A 11 15.55 38.79 -6.67
CA PHE A 11 14.19 38.89 -6.11
C PHE A 11 13.08 38.92 -7.17
N LEU A 12 13.39 39.29 -8.41
CA LEU A 12 12.41 39.32 -9.50
C LEU A 12 12.18 37.96 -10.18
N LEU A 13 13.04 36.96 -9.93
CA LEU A 13 12.93 35.63 -10.53
C LEU A 13 12.07 34.65 -9.72
N VAL A 14 11.61 35.02 -8.52
CA VAL A 14 10.80 34.15 -7.65
C VAL A 14 9.29 34.35 -7.83
N ALA A 15 8.86 35.36 -8.61
CA ALA A 15 7.45 35.74 -8.75
C ALA A 15 6.70 35.11 -9.94
N ALA A 16 7.25 34.08 -10.61
CA ALA A 16 6.63 33.50 -11.81
C ALA A 16 6.40 31.99 -11.70
N CYS A 17 5.77 31.54 -10.62
CA CYS A 17 5.22 30.18 -10.58
C CYS A 17 3.79 30.21 -10.01
N GLU A 18 2.93 31.00 -10.69
CA GLU A 18 1.49 30.96 -10.50
C GLU A 18 0.94 29.86 -11.42
N GLN A 19 0.81 28.64 -10.89
CA GLN A 19 0.15 27.55 -11.61
C GLN A 19 -1.35 27.82 -11.64
N LYS A 20 -1.78 28.32 -12.78
CA LYS A 20 -3.16 28.49 -13.19
C LYS A 20 -3.82 27.11 -13.22
N ILE A 21 -4.68 26.84 -12.23
CA ILE A 21 -5.61 25.69 -12.24
C ILE A 21 -6.65 25.96 -13.31
N PRO A 22 -6.82 25.12 -14.31
CA PRO A 22 -7.97 25.24 -15.23
C PRO A 22 -9.23 24.85 -14.47
N LYS A 23 -10.11 25.83 -14.33
CA LYS A 23 -11.48 25.68 -13.88
C LYS A 23 -12.30 25.46 -15.14
N ASP A 24 -12.56 24.23 -15.50
CA ASP A 24 -13.48 23.91 -16.57
C ASP A 24 -14.60 23.02 -16.06
N THR A 25 -15.75 23.65 -16.12
CA THR A 25 -17.05 23.18 -16.58
C THR A 25 -17.74 22.12 -15.71
N GLU A 26 -18.68 22.64 -14.91
CA GLU A 26 -19.87 21.94 -14.49
C GLU A 26 -20.56 21.31 -15.69
N THR A 27 -20.61 20.00 -15.73
CA THR A 27 -21.66 19.27 -16.42
C THR A 27 -22.35 18.45 -15.35
N GLU A 28 -23.43 19.02 -14.87
CA GLU A 28 -24.47 18.39 -14.09
C GLU A 28 -25.02 17.21 -14.90
N SER A 29 -24.62 16.01 -14.54
CA SER A 29 -25.32 14.79 -14.91
C SER A 29 -25.67 14.09 -13.61
N ALA A 30 -26.96 14.19 -13.30
CA ALA A 30 -27.61 13.46 -12.22
C ALA A 30 -27.26 11.97 -12.33
N LEU A 31 -26.44 11.49 -11.40
CA LEU A 31 -26.32 10.08 -11.08
C LEU A 31 -27.00 9.88 -9.74
N GLU A 32 -28.15 9.26 -9.81
CA GLU A 32 -28.95 8.78 -8.72
C GLU A 32 -28.03 8.10 -7.69
N VAL A 33 -28.03 8.65 -6.48
CA VAL A 33 -27.51 7.98 -5.29
C VAL A 33 -28.44 6.81 -5.03
N ASP A 34 -28.13 5.66 -5.63
CA ASP A 34 -28.70 4.39 -5.19
C ASP A 34 -28.12 4.07 -3.80
N THR A 35 -28.81 4.61 -2.80
CA THR A 35 -28.60 4.28 -1.40
C THR A 35 -29.12 2.87 -1.16
N LYS A 36 -28.54 1.90 -1.86
CA LYS A 36 -28.75 0.50 -1.55
C LYS A 36 -27.82 0.14 -0.42
N ASN A 37 -28.40 0.12 0.75
CA ASN A 37 -27.92 -0.49 2.00
C ASN A 37 -26.95 -1.66 1.72
N LYS A 38 -25.67 -1.34 1.48
CA LYS A 38 -24.62 -2.33 1.38
C LYS A 38 -24.18 -2.64 2.80
N THR A 39 -24.87 -3.60 3.41
CA THR A 39 -24.34 -4.39 4.52
C THR A 39 -22.83 -4.49 4.37
N LEU A 40 -22.08 -3.99 5.35
CA LEU A 40 -20.62 -4.07 5.45
C LEU A 40 -20.18 -5.54 5.63
N THR A 41 -20.42 -6.35 4.64
CA THR A 41 -19.64 -7.54 4.40
C THR A 41 -18.29 -7.03 3.92
N SER A 42 -17.29 -7.08 4.77
CA SER A 42 -15.89 -6.78 4.44
C SER A 42 -15.44 -7.72 3.32
N SER A 43 -15.84 -7.40 2.08
CA SER A 43 -15.39 -8.11 0.90
C SER A 43 -13.91 -7.77 0.73
N SER A 44 -13.05 -8.75 0.96
CA SER A 44 -11.63 -8.62 0.71
C SER A 44 -11.38 -8.35 -0.77
N ASP A 45 -10.57 -7.33 -1.06
CA ASP A 45 -10.24 -6.89 -2.40
C ASP A 45 -8.78 -7.28 -2.74
N PRO A 46 -8.57 -8.28 -3.60
CA PRO A 46 -7.23 -8.73 -3.95
C PRO A 46 -6.42 -7.68 -4.74
N ALA A 47 -7.06 -6.76 -5.47
CA ALA A 47 -6.34 -5.70 -6.18
C ALA A 47 -5.75 -4.69 -5.19
N LYS A 48 -6.51 -4.32 -4.15
CA LYS A 48 -5.98 -3.53 -3.02
C LYS A 48 -4.89 -4.30 -2.29
N GLY A 49 -5.10 -5.59 -2.04
CA GLY A 49 -4.12 -6.46 -1.41
C GLY A 49 -2.79 -6.50 -2.17
N LYS A 50 -2.83 -6.58 -3.50
CA LYS A 50 -1.65 -6.50 -4.36
C LYS A 50 -0.90 -5.17 -4.18
N THR A 51 -1.61 -4.05 -4.20
CA THR A 51 -1.02 -2.72 -4.03
C THR A 51 -0.32 -2.61 -2.67
N VAL A 52 -1.00 -3.04 -1.59
CA VAL A 52 -0.44 -3.03 -0.23
C VAL A 52 0.78 -3.94 -0.13
N TYR A 53 0.72 -5.14 -0.70
CA TYR A 53 1.83 -6.08 -0.72
C TYR A 53 3.05 -5.50 -1.43
N TYR A 54 2.85 -4.88 -2.59
CA TYR A 54 3.95 -4.28 -3.36
C TYR A 54 4.60 -3.10 -2.65
N ALA A 55 3.81 -2.30 -1.95
CA ALA A 55 4.31 -1.14 -1.22
C ALA A 55 5.07 -1.49 0.07
N ASN A 56 4.72 -2.61 0.74
CA ASN A 56 5.21 -2.87 2.10
C ASN A 56 6.02 -4.17 2.24
N CYS A 57 5.91 -5.11 1.30
CA CYS A 57 6.44 -6.46 1.52
C CYS A 57 7.58 -6.82 0.56
N THR A 58 7.61 -6.24 -0.65
CA THR A 58 8.53 -6.65 -1.71
C THR A 58 9.98 -6.27 -1.50
N SER A 59 10.29 -5.40 -0.55
CA SER A 59 11.67 -5.11 -0.12
C SER A 59 12.37 -6.35 0.49
N CYS A 60 11.60 -7.23 1.11
CA CYS A 60 12.10 -8.46 1.74
C CYS A 60 11.58 -9.72 1.06
N HIS A 61 10.33 -9.72 0.62
CA HIS A 61 9.69 -10.81 -0.12
C HIS A 61 9.75 -10.56 -1.63
N ASN A 62 9.57 -11.58 -2.44
CA ASN A 62 9.60 -11.45 -3.89
C ASN A 62 8.30 -10.79 -4.42
N TYR A 63 8.38 -10.06 -5.55
CA TYR A 63 7.20 -9.57 -6.26
C TYR A 63 6.22 -10.69 -6.65
N ASN A 64 6.74 -11.86 -6.97
CA ASN A 64 5.95 -13.07 -7.11
C ASN A 64 5.87 -13.77 -5.75
N PRO A 65 4.71 -13.78 -5.08
CA PRO A 65 4.59 -14.37 -3.75
C PRO A 65 4.88 -15.88 -3.67
N LYS A 66 4.91 -16.59 -4.81
CA LYS A 66 5.31 -18.00 -4.89
C LYS A 66 6.83 -18.21 -4.80
N LYS A 67 7.61 -17.15 -4.90
CA LYS A 67 9.08 -17.21 -4.85
C LYS A 67 9.60 -16.56 -3.58
N PRO A 68 10.65 -17.10 -2.98
CA PRO A 68 11.31 -16.44 -1.86
C PRO A 68 11.98 -15.13 -2.31
N GLY A 69 11.99 -14.14 -1.44
CA GLY A 69 12.76 -12.91 -1.61
C GLY A 69 14.18 -13.04 -1.06
N SER A 70 14.92 -11.95 -1.10
CA SER A 70 16.28 -11.89 -0.55
C SER A 70 16.33 -12.18 0.95
N VAL A 71 15.37 -11.67 1.70
CA VAL A 71 15.29 -11.79 3.16
C VAL A 71 14.16 -12.73 3.59
N GLY A 72 12.95 -12.51 3.06
CA GLY A 72 11.74 -13.23 3.44
C GLY A 72 11.50 -14.49 2.60
N PRO A 73 10.75 -15.46 3.13
CA PRO A 73 10.33 -16.65 2.38
C PRO A 73 9.26 -16.31 1.33
N ASP A 74 8.87 -17.31 0.53
CA ASP A 74 7.61 -17.27 -0.23
C ASP A 74 6.43 -17.16 0.73
N VAL A 75 5.42 -16.40 0.34
CA VAL A 75 4.24 -16.09 1.18
C VAL A 75 2.91 -16.47 0.52
N TYR A 76 2.96 -17.06 -0.68
CA TYR A 76 1.77 -17.55 -1.36
C TYR A 76 1.06 -18.62 -0.51
N GLY A 77 -0.28 -18.57 -0.47
CA GLY A 77 -1.08 -19.48 0.32
C GLY A 77 -1.04 -19.23 1.83
N SER A 78 -0.48 -18.12 2.29
CA SER A 78 -0.47 -17.79 3.72
C SER A 78 -1.89 -17.68 4.27
N SER A 79 -2.16 -18.31 5.42
CA SER A 79 -3.43 -18.18 6.11
C SER A 79 -3.62 -16.77 6.67
N LYS A 80 -4.88 -16.35 6.84
CA LYS A 80 -5.19 -15.05 7.45
C LYS A 80 -4.65 -14.94 8.87
N GLU A 81 -4.68 -16.04 9.62
CA GLU A 81 -4.13 -16.11 10.97
C GLU A 81 -2.61 -15.88 10.97
N LEU A 82 -1.88 -16.55 10.09
CA LEU A 82 -0.43 -16.35 9.94
C LEU A 82 -0.12 -14.89 9.61
N LEU A 83 -0.85 -14.29 8.67
CA LEU A 83 -0.66 -12.89 8.29
C LEU A 83 -0.93 -11.94 9.47
N THR A 84 -2.04 -12.16 10.18
CA THR A 84 -2.39 -11.36 11.36
C THR A 84 -1.30 -11.45 12.42
N ASN A 85 -0.93 -12.66 12.80
CA ASN A 85 0.04 -12.89 13.87
C ASN A 85 1.42 -12.36 13.50
N LYS A 86 1.86 -12.57 12.26
CA LYS A 86 3.20 -12.18 11.85
C LYS A 86 3.34 -10.69 11.58
N ILE A 87 2.36 -10.09 10.90
CA ILE A 87 2.39 -8.67 10.52
C ILE A 87 2.16 -7.75 11.71
N LEU A 88 1.20 -8.09 12.58
CA LEU A 88 0.80 -7.22 13.69
C LEU A 88 1.59 -7.48 14.98
N TYR A 89 1.94 -8.72 15.24
CA TYR A 89 2.49 -9.13 16.54
C TYR A 89 3.87 -9.78 16.47
N GLY A 90 4.41 -10.05 15.27
CA GLY A 90 5.72 -10.69 15.08
C GLY A 90 5.78 -12.16 15.49
N LYS A 91 4.63 -12.75 15.78
CA LYS A 91 4.51 -14.13 16.30
C LYS A 91 4.10 -15.09 15.18
N TYR A 92 4.32 -16.36 15.38
CA TYR A 92 3.75 -17.42 14.56
C TYR A 92 2.54 -18.03 15.27
N PRO A 93 1.55 -18.55 14.52
CA PRO A 93 0.50 -19.38 15.09
C PRO A 93 1.08 -20.60 15.81
N GLU A 94 0.32 -21.17 16.75
CA GLU A 94 0.72 -22.42 17.39
C GLU A 94 0.94 -23.51 16.32
N ASN A 95 1.96 -24.33 16.53
CA ASN A 95 2.36 -25.42 15.64
C ASN A 95 2.76 -25.00 14.20
N TYR A 96 2.93 -23.70 13.93
CA TYR A 96 3.44 -23.25 12.65
C TYR A 96 4.96 -23.37 12.57
N GLN A 97 5.44 -24.17 11.62
CA GLN A 97 6.87 -24.29 11.37
C GLN A 97 7.34 -23.15 10.44
N ALA A 98 8.19 -22.28 10.96
CA ALA A 98 8.72 -21.15 10.19
C ALA A 98 9.57 -21.61 9.02
N LYS A 99 9.29 -21.10 7.82
CA LYS A 99 10.08 -21.38 6.60
C LYS A 99 11.50 -20.80 6.68
N ARG A 100 11.71 -19.75 7.47
CA ARG A 100 13.02 -19.13 7.77
C ARG A 100 13.05 -18.67 9.22
N THR A 101 14.21 -18.77 9.85
CA THR A 101 14.43 -18.44 11.28
C THR A 101 15.00 -17.05 11.50
N SER A 102 15.20 -16.25 10.45
CA SER A 102 15.89 -14.95 10.53
C SER A 102 15.23 -13.93 11.49
N GLY A 103 13.92 -14.04 11.75
CA GLY A 103 13.20 -13.17 12.69
C GLY A 103 13.15 -11.68 12.35
N ILE A 104 13.66 -11.27 11.18
CA ILE A 104 13.94 -9.86 10.83
C ILE A 104 12.67 -9.11 10.35
N MET A 105 11.54 -9.78 10.13
CA MET A 105 10.33 -9.12 9.62
C MET A 105 9.85 -8.04 10.60
N PRO A 106 9.75 -6.76 10.19
CA PRO A 106 9.26 -5.69 11.06
C PRO A 106 7.77 -5.83 11.34
N LEU A 107 7.32 -5.25 12.46
CA LEU A 107 5.90 -5.13 12.77
C LEU A 107 5.28 -4.02 11.92
N LEU A 108 4.09 -4.26 11.38
CA LEU A 108 3.36 -3.32 10.54
C LEU A 108 1.90 -3.17 11.05
N PRO A 109 1.69 -2.67 12.28
CA PRO A 109 0.36 -2.60 12.89
C PRO A 109 -0.62 -1.72 12.11
N HIS A 110 -0.14 -0.75 11.34
CA HIS A 110 -0.96 0.09 10.46
C HIS A 110 -1.65 -0.71 9.34
N LEU A 111 -1.21 -1.92 9.05
CA LEU A 111 -1.82 -2.79 8.04
C LEU A 111 -2.98 -3.64 8.59
N ASN A 112 -3.40 -3.47 9.83
CA ASN A 112 -4.47 -4.27 10.43
C ASN A 112 -5.73 -4.36 9.54
N GLN A 113 -6.20 -3.22 9.04
CA GLN A 113 -7.39 -3.18 8.16
C GLN A 113 -7.14 -3.77 6.76
N GLN A 114 -5.89 -3.99 6.38
CA GLN A 114 -5.49 -4.51 5.07
C GLN A 114 -5.24 -6.02 5.07
N ILE A 115 -5.25 -6.68 6.22
CA ILE A 115 -4.95 -8.12 6.33
C ILE A 115 -5.84 -8.96 5.43
N SER A 116 -7.15 -8.67 5.39
CA SER A 116 -8.09 -9.41 4.53
C SER A 116 -7.82 -9.21 3.05
N ASN A 117 -7.42 -8.01 2.64
CA ASN A 117 -7.06 -7.70 1.26
C ASN A 117 -5.75 -8.39 0.86
N ILE A 118 -4.74 -8.32 1.72
CA ILE A 118 -3.45 -9.02 1.51
C ILE A 118 -3.67 -10.52 1.41
N HIS A 119 -4.47 -11.10 2.31
CA HIS A 119 -4.81 -12.52 2.29
C HIS A 119 -5.49 -12.91 0.97
N ALA A 120 -6.46 -12.13 0.50
CA ALA A 120 -7.12 -12.39 -0.78
C ALA A 120 -6.14 -12.38 -1.95
N PHE A 121 -5.21 -11.42 -1.99
CA PHE A 121 -4.17 -11.37 -3.03
C PHE A 121 -3.25 -12.60 -2.99
N LEU A 122 -2.75 -12.96 -1.81
CA LEU A 122 -1.80 -14.06 -1.65
C LEU A 122 -2.42 -15.45 -1.93
N ASN A 123 -3.74 -15.54 -1.98
CA ASN A 123 -4.48 -16.79 -2.24
C ASN A 123 -5.19 -16.79 -3.59
N LEU A 124 -4.95 -15.79 -4.45
CA LEU A 124 -5.45 -15.82 -5.83
C LEU A 124 -4.78 -16.96 -6.61
N PRO A 125 -5.55 -17.67 -7.47
CA PRO A 125 -4.95 -18.57 -8.46
C PRO A 125 -4.09 -17.73 -9.42
N LEU A 126 -2.79 -17.73 -9.21
CA LEU A 126 -1.85 -17.07 -10.12
C LEU A 126 -1.74 -17.92 -11.38
N LYS A 127 -2.21 -17.37 -12.50
CA LYS A 127 -2.01 -17.94 -13.84
C LYS A 127 -0.54 -17.93 -14.23
#